data_07e4b6345012066bf03010fcaff939a6
#
_entry.id   07e4b6345012066bf03010fcaff939a6
#
_cell.length_a   1.000
_cell.length_b   1.000
_cell.length_c   1.000
_cell.angle_alpha   90.00
_cell.angle_beta   90.00
_cell.angle_gamma   90.00
#
_symmetry.space_group_name_H-M   'P 1'
#
loop_
_entity.id
_entity.type
_entity.pdbx_description
1 polymer ?
#
loop_
_entity_poly.entity_id
_entity_poly.type
_entity_poly.pdbx_seq_one_letter_code
_entity_poly.pdbx_strand_id
1 'polypeptide(L)'
;PLQGLGQSPKKGDNMKISKKDALMWFSFFAQLPEEEELMPKQMELVYATFAQIEDAIDARNEKLMAEIKGLKSVNGRTYFVGPEEKFAKGCRSCMTGTGLTAIRKTNKCNIQCKFCYNYGELEDCMPIGEGLWEIGGTKFYERDIDLLLSIQEKPTGISYVYLEPFMEIEKYYGVIKKFHEAGIHQHMYTNGTLATEENLKALGEAGLDELRFNLGATNASDKVIEAIATAKKYIKYVGIETPMTPEYFEAFMEKKDKILATGVDFMNCAELHLNNNNIWNYEGENMYVYRHGYVSPTWSRELTFKLMKMADEEGWNVAVHDCSNRTKFARGLNLKAKEGAWFGASSYGSEFSRPPFEAFLPILQDESFQFLEEEELPEGYRPGELFF
;
A
#
# COMPACT_ATOMS: atom_id res chain seq x y z
N PRO A 1 12.81 38.66 5.39
CA PRO A 1 14.03 38.52 4.65
C PRO A 1 14.18 37.08 4.16
N LEU A 2 13.44 36.74 3.11
CA LEU A 2 13.46 35.42 2.45
C LEU A 2 14.38 35.40 1.23
N GLN A 3 15.47 36.18 1.24
CA GLN A 3 16.36 36.32 0.10
C GLN A 3 17.34 35.16 -0.11
N GLY A 4 17.33 34.12 0.72
CA GLY A 4 18.22 32.93 0.60
C GLY A 4 17.61 31.70 -0.05
N LEU A 5 16.31 31.64 -0.33
CA LEU A 5 15.60 30.42 -0.79
C LEU A 5 15.44 30.33 -2.33
N GLY A 6 16.18 31.11 -3.09
CA GLY A 6 16.03 31.20 -4.55
C GLY A 6 16.78 30.13 -5.37
N GLN A 7 17.45 29.16 -4.76
CA GLN A 7 18.07 28.06 -5.48
C GLN A 7 17.54 26.75 -4.92
N SER A 8 16.86 25.97 -5.75
CA SER A 8 16.58 24.56 -5.45
C SER A 8 17.87 23.89 -5.02
N PRO A 9 17.91 23.12 -3.91
CA PRO A 9 19.12 22.44 -3.49
C PRO A 9 19.65 21.61 -4.66
N LYS A 10 20.94 21.75 -4.93
CA LYS A 10 21.61 20.93 -5.94
C LYS A 10 21.47 19.47 -5.52
N LYS A 11 21.16 18.61 -6.46
CA LYS A 11 21.10 17.17 -6.27
C LYS A 11 22.42 16.72 -5.63
N GLY A 12 22.40 16.42 -4.33
CA GLY A 12 23.58 16.03 -3.55
C GLY A 12 23.78 16.73 -2.21
N ASP A 13 23.15 17.89 -1.97
CA ASP A 13 23.17 18.50 -0.64
C ASP A 13 21.98 17.96 0.17
N ASN A 14 22.25 16.92 0.95
CA ASN A 14 21.31 16.43 1.97
C ASN A 14 21.18 17.53 3.02
N MET A 15 20.14 18.34 2.91
CA MET A 15 19.78 19.32 3.92
C MET A 15 19.23 18.55 5.12
N LYS A 16 20.03 18.39 6.17
CA LYS A 16 19.60 17.76 7.42
C LYS A 16 18.84 18.81 8.23
N ILE A 17 17.74 18.43 8.89
CA ILE A 17 16.99 19.33 9.78
C ILE A 17 17.24 18.95 11.24
N SER A 18 17.14 19.94 12.14
CA SER A 18 17.24 19.66 13.56
C SER A 18 15.99 18.94 14.06
N LYS A 19 16.16 18.14 15.13
CA LYS A 19 15.03 17.51 15.83
C LYS A 19 13.98 18.53 16.28
N LYS A 20 14.44 19.71 16.73
CA LYS A 20 13.57 20.81 17.15
C LYS A 20 12.73 21.37 16.01
N ASP A 21 13.30 21.53 14.82
CA ASP A 21 12.57 21.99 13.65
C ASP A 21 11.59 20.94 13.15
N ALA A 22 11.98 19.66 13.17
CA ALA A 22 11.07 18.56 12.86
C ALA A 22 9.86 18.54 13.80
N LEU A 23 10.08 18.67 15.11
CA LEU A 23 9.01 18.78 16.13
C LEU A 23 8.08 19.95 15.87
N MET A 24 8.65 21.12 15.57
CA MET A 24 7.88 22.33 15.31
C MET A 24 7.03 22.18 14.04
N TRP A 25 7.59 21.57 13.01
CA TRP A 25 6.89 21.28 11.76
C TRP A 25 5.74 20.32 11.95
N PHE A 26 5.96 19.21 12.62
CA PHE A 26 4.90 18.26 12.88
C PHE A 26 3.80 18.87 13.73
N SER A 27 4.14 19.69 14.71
CA SER A 27 3.19 20.44 15.54
C SER A 27 2.33 21.39 14.68
N PHE A 28 2.96 22.16 13.80
CA PHE A 28 2.28 23.06 12.88
C PHE A 28 1.35 22.29 11.93
N PHE A 29 1.84 21.20 11.37
CA PHE A 29 1.09 20.37 10.42
C PHE A 29 -0.14 19.71 11.05
N ALA A 30 0.00 19.23 12.29
CA ALA A 30 -1.09 18.62 13.05
C ALA A 30 -2.20 19.64 13.44
N GLN A 31 -1.86 20.93 13.51
CA GLN A 31 -2.80 22.00 13.89
C GLN A 31 -3.50 22.66 12.71
N LEU A 32 -3.08 22.38 11.47
CA LEU A 32 -3.75 22.97 10.31
C LEU A 32 -5.16 22.41 10.16
N PRO A 33 -6.17 23.27 9.95
CA PRO A 33 -7.50 22.81 9.57
C PRO A 33 -7.47 21.99 8.28
N GLU A 34 -8.33 20.97 8.19
CA GLU A 34 -8.41 20.10 7.01
C GLU A 34 -8.72 20.86 5.70
N GLU A 35 -9.37 22.03 5.84
CA GLU A 35 -9.85 22.84 4.71
C GLU A 35 -8.86 23.93 4.26
N GLU A 36 -7.75 24.14 4.98
CA GLU A 36 -6.77 25.14 4.59
C GLU A 36 -5.77 24.59 3.56
N GLU A 37 -5.79 25.17 2.37
CA GLU A 37 -4.72 24.94 1.38
C GLU A 37 -3.41 25.55 1.88
N LEU A 38 -2.39 24.72 1.98
CA LEU A 38 -1.04 25.20 2.29
C LEU A 38 -0.53 26.09 1.15
N MET A 39 0.05 27.23 1.51
CA MET A 39 0.71 28.09 0.53
C MET A 39 1.84 27.30 -0.18
N PRO A 40 2.07 27.51 -1.49
CA PRO A 40 3.04 26.73 -2.27
C PRO A 40 4.44 26.62 -1.63
N LYS A 41 4.92 27.68 -1.00
CA LYS A 41 6.22 27.67 -0.30
C LYS A 41 6.24 26.82 0.96
N GLN A 42 5.12 26.77 1.69
CA GLN A 42 4.97 25.91 2.86
C GLN A 42 4.94 24.44 2.42
N MET A 43 4.29 24.15 1.29
CA MET A 43 4.29 22.82 0.70
C MET A 43 5.70 22.35 0.28
N GLU A 44 6.49 23.21 -0.38
CA GLU A 44 7.87 22.91 -0.74
C GLU A 44 8.71 22.53 0.48
N LEU A 45 8.53 23.27 1.55
CA LEU A 45 9.29 23.08 2.78
C LEU A 45 8.88 21.78 3.50
N VAL A 46 7.58 21.49 3.56
CA VAL A 46 7.05 20.21 4.05
C VAL A 46 7.62 19.04 3.26
N TYR A 47 7.62 19.12 1.95
CA TYR A 47 8.18 18.08 1.10
C TYR A 47 9.69 17.91 1.32
N ALA A 48 10.43 19.00 1.52
CA ALA A 48 11.85 18.94 1.82
C ALA A 48 12.12 18.22 3.15
N THR A 49 11.32 18.49 4.17
CA THR A 49 11.41 17.83 5.49
C THR A 49 11.13 16.35 5.39
N PHE A 50 10.01 15.99 4.76
CA PHE A 50 9.66 14.57 4.60
C PHE A 50 10.66 13.83 3.69
N ALA A 51 11.26 14.51 2.72
CA ALA A 51 12.32 13.93 1.91
C ALA A 51 13.51 13.50 2.74
N GLN A 52 13.91 14.26 3.75
CA GLN A 52 15.04 13.90 4.61
C GLN A 52 14.72 12.71 5.51
N ILE A 53 13.51 12.66 6.07
CA ILE A 53 13.05 11.50 6.84
C ILE A 53 13.03 10.26 5.94
N GLU A 54 12.50 10.40 4.73
CA GLU A 54 12.47 9.30 3.75
C GLU A 54 13.88 8.84 3.37
N ASP A 55 14.82 9.74 3.17
CA ASP A 55 16.21 9.42 2.85
C ASP A 55 16.89 8.65 4.00
N ALA A 56 16.63 9.02 5.26
CA ALA A 56 17.14 8.32 6.43
C ALA A 56 16.56 6.89 6.53
N ILE A 57 15.27 6.74 6.29
CA ILE A 57 14.60 5.43 6.24
C ILE A 57 15.13 4.59 5.07
N ASP A 58 15.33 5.19 3.91
CA ASP A 58 15.92 4.49 2.77
C ASP A 58 17.33 3.98 3.09
N ALA A 59 18.18 4.80 3.70
CA ALA A 59 19.52 4.39 4.10
C ALA A 59 19.52 3.22 5.12
N ARG A 60 18.54 3.21 6.04
CA ARG A 60 18.33 2.07 6.94
C ARG A 60 17.87 0.82 6.20
N ASN A 61 16.89 0.97 5.31
CA ASN A 61 16.36 -0.12 4.53
C ASN A 61 17.41 -0.70 3.57
N GLU A 62 18.28 0.12 2.99
CA GLU A 62 19.39 -0.32 2.15
C GLU A 62 20.36 -1.25 2.90
N LYS A 63 20.63 -0.99 4.19
CA LYS A 63 21.44 -1.89 5.02
C LYS A 63 20.78 -3.25 5.17
N LEU A 64 19.46 -3.30 5.41
CA LEU A 64 18.71 -4.55 5.53
C LEU A 64 18.63 -5.28 4.19
N MET A 65 18.40 -4.57 3.10
CA MET A 65 18.37 -5.14 1.75
C MET A 65 19.71 -5.70 1.31
N ALA A 66 20.83 -5.09 1.70
CA ALA A 66 22.17 -5.56 1.37
C ALA A 66 22.50 -6.97 1.92
N GLU A 67 21.73 -7.42 2.92
CA GLU A 67 21.87 -8.77 3.46
C GLU A 67 21.13 -9.84 2.64
N ILE A 68 20.31 -9.45 1.65
CA ILE A 68 19.49 -10.35 0.82
C ILE A 68 20.20 -10.58 -0.51
N LYS A 69 20.84 -11.74 -0.69
CA LYS A 69 21.68 -12.03 -1.87
C LYS A 69 20.88 -12.15 -3.17
N GLY A 70 19.70 -12.78 -3.11
CA GLY A 70 18.82 -13.01 -4.24
C GLY A 70 17.86 -11.84 -4.54
N LEU A 71 18.09 -10.65 -3.96
CA LEU A 71 17.23 -9.49 -4.14
C LEU A 71 17.19 -9.03 -5.59
N LYS A 72 15.98 -8.87 -6.11
CA LYS A 72 15.69 -8.38 -7.47
C LYS A 72 14.89 -7.09 -7.39
N SER A 73 14.99 -6.26 -8.43
CA SER A 73 14.19 -5.05 -8.56
C SER A 73 13.48 -4.99 -9.89
N VAL A 74 12.22 -4.53 -9.91
CA VAL A 74 11.47 -4.32 -11.16
C VAL A 74 11.74 -2.95 -11.77
N ASN A 75 11.93 -1.91 -10.96
CA ASN A 75 12.05 -0.52 -11.43
C ASN A 75 12.99 0.33 -10.56
N GLY A 76 13.88 -0.29 -9.81
CA GLY A 76 14.77 0.38 -8.85
C GLY A 76 14.09 0.88 -7.57
N ARG A 77 12.80 0.64 -7.40
CA ARG A 77 12.02 1.07 -6.22
C ARG A 77 11.27 -0.05 -5.55
N THR A 78 11.00 -1.11 -6.27
CA THR A 78 10.23 -2.27 -5.82
C THR A 78 11.12 -3.49 -5.84
N TYR A 79 11.16 -4.18 -4.73
CA TYR A 79 12.08 -5.28 -4.50
C TYR A 79 11.33 -6.57 -4.26
N PHE A 80 11.89 -7.68 -4.70
CA PHE A 80 11.36 -9.02 -4.45
C PHE A 80 12.46 -10.08 -4.47
N VAL A 81 12.16 -11.24 -3.92
CA VAL A 81 12.96 -12.47 -4.00
C VAL A 81 12.12 -13.61 -4.56
N GLY A 82 12.76 -14.70 -4.97
CA GLY A 82 12.09 -15.88 -5.48
C GLY A 82 11.84 -15.87 -6.99
N PRO A 83 10.98 -16.78 -7.51
CA PRO A 83 10.74 -16.95 -8.95
C PRO A 83 10.03 -15.74 -9.57
N GLU A 84 10.60 -15.18 -10.65
CA GLU A 84 10.06 -13.98 -11.30
C GLU A 84 8.72 -14.25 -12.00
N GLU A 85 8.52 -15.43 -12.53
CA GLU A 85 7.28 -15.87 -13.19
C GLU A 85 6.09 -15.94 -12.24
N LYS A 86 6.35 -16.06 -10.94
CA LYS A 86 5.35 -16.05 -9.86
C LYS A 86 5.03 -14.65 -9.34
N PHE A 87 5.82 -13.66 -9.73
CA PHE A 87 5.56 -12.29 -9.32
C PHE A 87 4.21 -11.80 -9.87
N ALA A 88 3.34 -11.29 -9.00
CA ALA A 88 1.97 -10.92 -9.32
C ALA A 88 1.87 -9.94 -10.50
N LYS A 89 1.08 -10.29 -11.51
CA LYS A 89 0.88 -9.43 -12.70
C LYS A 89 0.20 -8.11 -12.36
N GLY A 90 -0.78 -8.14 -11.46
CA GLY A 90 -1.43 -6.92 -10.97
C GLY A 90 -0.45 -5.97 -10.29
N CYS A 91 0.57 -6.49 -9.58
CA CYS A 91 1.63 -5.67 -9.00
C CYS A 91 2.49 -5.00 -10.08
N ARG A 92 2.81 -5.68 -11.18
CA ARG A 92 3.55 -5.05 -12.29
C ARG A 92 2.80 -3.85 -12.86
N SER A 93 1.50 -3.98 -13.11
CA SER A 93 0.66 -2.85 -13.55
C SER A 93 0.60 -1.73 -12.52
N CYS A 94 0.52 -2.07 -11.24
CA CYS A 94 0.56 -1.10 -10.14
C CYS A 94 1.87 -0.30 -10.14
N MET A 95 3.02 -0.96 -10.23
CA MET A 95 4.33 -0.33 -10.15
C MET A 95 4.68 0.54 -11.36
N THR A 96 4.20 0.17 -12.52
CA THR A 96 4.46 0.91 -13.77
C THR A 96 3.47 2.04 -13.99
N GLY A 97 2.40 2.15 -13.19
CA GLY A 97 1.34 3.13 -13.39
C GLY A 97 0.60 2.98 -14.72
N THR A 98 0.61 1.79 -15.30
CA THR A 98 0.12 1.54 -16.67
C THR A 98 -1.35 1.11 -16.70
N GLY A 99 -2.22 1.77 -15.93
CA GLY A 99 -3.66 1.60 -16.09
C GLY A 99 -4.28 0.46 -15.29
N LEU A 100 -3.76 0.18 -14.09
CA LEU A 100 -4.48 -0.64 -13.12
C LEU A 100 -5.66 0.16 -12.56
N THR A 101 -6.85 -0.40 -12.66
CA THR A 101 -8.09 0.24 -12.22
C THR A 101 -8.67 -0.48 -11.01
N ALA A 102 -8.96 0.28 -9.96
CA ALA A 102 -9.67 -0.21 -8.80
C ALA A 102 -11.19 -0.08 -9.02
N ILE A 103 -11.90 -1.19 -8.83
CA ILE A 103 -13.35 -1.25 -8.94
C ILE A 103 -13.94 -1.75 -7.62
N ARG A 104 -15.06 -1.19 -7.22
CA ARG A 104 -15.76 -1.62 -6.03
C ARG A 104 -17.26 -1.85 -6.25
N LYS A 105 -17.80 -2.76 -5.46
CA LYS A 105 -19.22 -3.12 -5.44
C LYS A 105 -19.77 -3.12 -4.03
N THR A 106 -19.05 -3.71 -3.09
CA THR A 106 -19.49 -3.81 -1.70
C THR A 106 -18.77 -2.83 -0.80
N ASN A 107 -19.49 -2.34 0.21
CA ASN A 107 -18.95 -1.55 1.31
C ASN A 107 -19.05 -2.33 2.63
N LYS A 108 -19.09 -3.66 2.58
CA LYS A 108 -19.27 -4.53 3.73
C LYS A 108 -18.03 -5.32 4.02
N CYS A 109 -17.78 -5.58 5.29
CA CYS A 109 -16.77 -6.52 5.73
C CYS A 109 -17.28 -7.24 6.99
N ASN A 110 -16.88 -8.48 7.16
CA ASN A 110 -17.24 -9.30 8.32
C ASN A 110 -16.13 -9.33 9.39
N ILE A 111 -15.02 -8.61 9.18
CA ILE A 111 -13.90 -8.50 10.13
C ILE A 111 -13.48 -7.05 10.26
N GLN A 112 -13.19 -6.61 11.48
CA GLN A 112 -12.59 -5.32 11.76
C GLN A 112 -11.11 -5.48 12.11
N CYS A 113 -10.24 -5.39 11.10
CA CYS A 113 -8.80 -5.51 11.30
C CYS A 113 -8.23 -4.21 11.87
N LYS A 114 -7.36 -4.29 12.89
CA LYS A 114 -6.64 -3.16 13.50
C LYS A 114 -5.94 -2.25 12.48
N PHE A 115 -5.38 -2.88 11.43
CA PHE A 115 -4.64 -2.21 10.36
C PHE A 115 -5.53 -1.73 9.20
N CYS A 116 -6.83 -1.98 9.25
CA CYS A 116 -7.71 -1.66 8.12
C CYS A 116 -7.72 -0.15 7.85
N TYR A 117 -7.53 0.22 6.58
CA TYR A 117 -7.64 1.59 6.12
C TYR A 117 -9.04 2.19 6.39
N ASN A 118 -10.06 1.33 6.35
CA ASN A 118 -11.46 1.65 6.66
C ASN A 118 -11.86 1.22 8.08
N TYR A 119 -10.94 1.28 9.05
CA TYR A 119 -11.25 0.92 10.43
C TYR A 119 -12.39 1.78 10.98
N GLY A 120 -13.36 1.12 11.59
CA GLY A 120 -14.57 1.79 12.09
C GLY A 120 -15.69 1.99 11.07
N GLU A 121 -15.43 1.76 9.77
CA GLU A 121 -16.37 2.00 8.65
C GLU A 121 -16.91 0.70 8.05
N LEU A 122 -17.24 -0.28 8.90
CA LEU A 122 -17.70 -1.61 8.42
C LEU A 122 -19.13 -1.61 7.88
N GLU A 123 -19.94 -0.62 8.26
CA GLU A 123 -21.31 -0.45 7.82
C GLU A 123 -21.44 0.85 7.03
N ASP A 124 -21.43 0.71 5.74
CA ASP A 124 -22.08 1.58 4.76
C ASP A 124 -21.90 3.10 4.86
N CYS A 125 -20.66 3.54 5.03
CA CYS A 125 -20.36 4.97 4.99
C CYS A 125 -20.57 5.60 3.60
N MET A 126 -20.57 4.84 2.50
CA MET A 126 -20.89 5.35 1.15
C MET A 126 -21.50 4.25 0.26
N PRO A 127 -22.80 4.00 0.32
CA PRO A 127 -23.45 2.99 -0.51
C PRO A 127 -23.29 3.31 -2.00
N ILE A 128 -22.87 2.34 -2.77
CA ILE A 128 -22.74 2.50 -4.22
C ILE A 128 -24.12 2.57 -4.87
N GLY A 129 -25.10 1.91 -4.31
CA GLY A 129 -26.44 1.75 -4.82
C GLY A 129 -26.67 0.38 -5.46
N GLU A 130 -27.94 0.00 -5.53
CA GLU A 130 -28.33 -1.30 -6.09
C GLU A 130 -27.99 -1.39 -7.58
N GLY A 131 -27.42 -2.51 -7.99
CA GLY A 131 -27.01 -2.74 -9.38
C GLY A 131 -25.84 -1.92 -9.89
N LEU A 132 -25.34 -0.93 -9.11
CA LEU A 132 -24.24 -0.06 -9.50
C LEU A 132 -22.88 -0.64 -9.08
N TRP A 133 -21.88 -0.25 -9.85
CA TRP A 133 -20.45 -0.41 -9.63
C TRP A 133 -19.79 0.96 -9.57
N GLU A 134 -18.61 1.05 -9.00
CA GLU A 134 -17.89 2.31 -8.94
C GLU A 134 -16.43 2.16 -9.35
N ILE A 135 -15.95 3.11 -10.15
CA ILE A 135 -14.55 3.29 -10.52
C ILE A 135 -14.20 4.76 -10.32
N GLY A 136 -13.25 5.06 -9.41
CA GLY A 136 -12.76 6.42 -9.23
C GLY A 136 -13.86 7.47 -8.98
N GLY A 137 -14.90 7.13 -8.21
CA GLY A 137 -16.06 7.99 -7.95
C GLY A 137 -17.14 7.96 -9.03
N THR A 138 -16.88 7.36 -10.19
CA THR A 138 -17.88 7.24 -11.27
C THR A 138 -18.68 5.96 -11.10
N LYS A 139 -20.00 6.07 -11.03
CA LYS A 139 -20.93 4.93 -10.91
C LYS A 139 -21.46 4.50 -12.26
N PHE A 140 -21.59 3.18 -12.47
CA PHE A 140 -22.09 2.58 -13.72
C PHE A 140 -22.81 1.25 -13.43
N TYR A 141 -23.61 0.80 -14.39
CA TYR A 141 -24.22 -0.54 -14.36
C TYR A 141 -23.34 -1.57 -15.07
N GLU A 142 -23.44 -2.83 -14.68
CA GLU A 142 -22.72 -3.92 -15.35
C GLU A 142 -22.97 -3.94 -16.88
N ARG A 143 -24.21 -3.64 -17.32
CA ARG A 143 -24.57 -3.56 -18.75
C ARG A 143 -23.79 -2.49 -19.53
N ASP A 144 -23.23 -1.48 -18.83
CA ASP A 144 -22.54 -0.36 -19.47
C ASP A 144 -21.05 -0.67 -19.74
N ILE A 145 -20.54 -1.80 -19.21
CA ILE A 145 -19.12 -2.16 -19.33
C ILE A 145 -18.70 -2.28 -20.80
N ASP A 146 -19.51 -2.94 -21.63
CA ASP A 146 -19.18 -3.13 -23.04
C ASP A 146 -19.09 -1.80 -23.78
N LEU A 147 -20.00 -0.87 -23.52
CA LEU A 147 -19.94 0.49 -24.04
C LEU A 147 -18.70 1.21 -23.58
N LEU A 148 -18.40 1.16 -22.28
CA LEU A 148 -17.23 1.80 -21.70
C LEU A 148 -15.92 1.29 -22.31
N LEU A 149 -15.80 -0.01 -22.50
CA LEU A 149 -14.65 -0.64 -23.16
C LEU A 149 -14.53 -0.28 -24.66
N SER A 150 -15.63 0.08 -25.30
CA SER A 150 -15.64 0.47 -26.72
C SER A 150 -15.20 1.93 -26.95
N ILE A 151 -15.42 2.81 -25.97
CA ILE A 151 -15.17 4.27 -26.10
C ILE A 151 -13.90 4.73 -25.40
N GLN A 152 -13.25 3.87 -24.63
CA GLN A 152 -12.07 4.23 -23.83
C GLN A 152 -10.91 3.26 -24.03
N GLU A 153 -9.68 3.73 -23.72
CA GLU A 153 -8.51 2.86 -23.69
C GLU A 153 -8.70 1.77 -22.62
N LYS A 154 -8.49 0.51 -23.01
CA LYS A 154 -8.62 -0.62 -22.09
C LYS A 154 -7.61 -0.51 -20.95
N PRO A 155 -8.01 -0.75 -19.70
CA PRO A 155 -7.06 -0.84 -18.60
C PRO A 155 -6.14 -2.07 -18.78
N THR A 156 -4.94 -2.00 -18.24
CA THR A 156 -4.02 -3.15 -18.23
C THR A 156 -4.39 -4.17 -17.15
N GLY A 157 -5.21 -3.78 -16.18
CA GLY A 157 -5.70 -4.66 -15.13
C GLY A 157 -6.86 -4.05 -14.35
N ILE A 158 -7.67 -4.92 -13.79
CA ILE A 158 -8.76 -4.61 -12.86
C ILE A 158 -8.42 -5.15 -11.49
N SER A 159 -8.63 -4.34 -10.47
CA SER A 159 -8.47 -4.70 -9.07
C SER A 159 -9.82 -4.58 -8.35
N TYR A 160 -10.36 -5.69 -7.89
CA TYR A 160 -11.55 -5.71 -7.04
C TYR A 160 -11.11 -5.47 -5.61
N VAL A 161 -11.26 -4.24 -5.16
CA VAL A 161 -10.83 -3.73 -3.86
C VAL A 161 -12.02 -3.27 -3.02
N TYR A 162 -11.73 -2.83 -1.82
CA TYR A 162 -12.63 -2.39 -0.79
C TYR A 162 -13.32 -3.49 -0.01
N LEU A 163 -13.07 -3.46 1.29
CA LEU A 163 -13.68 -4.31 2.29
C LEU A 163 -13.64 -5.80 1.90
N GLU A 164 -14.77 -6.52 1.92
CA GLU A 164 -14.77 -7.96 1.65
C GLU A 164 -15.71 -8.34 0.50
N PRO A 165 -15.19 -8.54 -0.71
CA PRO A 165 -16.01 -8.92 -1.87
C PRO A 165 -16.82 -10.20 -1.67
N PHE A 166 -16.32 -11.15 -0.87
CA PHE A 166 -17.03 -12.41 -0.61
C PHE A 166 -18.32 -12.25 0.22
N MET A 167 -18.58 -11.07 0.78
CA MET A 167 -19.89 -10.75 1.38
C MET A 167 -21.03 -10.74 0.35
N GLU A 168 -20.71 -10.51 -0.93
CA GLU A 168 -21.66 -10.42 -2.03
C GLU A 168 -21.07 -10.99 -3.33
N ILE A 169 -20.34 -12.11 -3.23
CA ILE A 169 -19.47 -12.62 -4.30
C ILE A 169 -20.22 -12.95 -5.58
N GLU A 170 -21.48 -13.38 -5.49
CA GLU A 170 -22.31 -13.74 -6.66
C GLU A 170 -22.52 -12.55 -7.60
N LYS A 171 -22.46 -11.32 -7.07
CA LYS A 171 -22.60 -10.10 -7.86
C LYS A 171 -21.38 -9.82 -8.75
N TYR A 172 -20.24 -10.47 -8.49
CA TYR A 172 -19.00 -10.23 -9.20
C TYR A 172 -18.83 -11.09 -10.44
N TYR A 173 -19.44 -12.26 -10.52
CA TYR A 173 -19.19 -13.24 -11.59
C TYR A 173 -19.45 -12.68 -12.99
N GLY A 174 -20.56 -11.94 -13.18
CA GLY A 174 -20.90 -11.35 -14.48
C GLY A 174 -19.87 -10.31 -14.92
N VAL A 175 -19.45 -9.44 -14.02
CA VAL A 175 -18.46 -8.39 -14.30
C VAL A 175 -17.08 -8.99 -14.58
N ILE A 176 -16.66 -9.99 -13.81
CA ILE A 176 -15.40 -10.72 -14.03
C ILE A 176 -15.39 -11.33 -15.42
N LYS A 177 -16.48 -11.98 -15.81
CA LYS A 177 -16.61 -12.60 -17.12
C LYS A 177 -16.44 -11.59 -18.26
N LYS A 178 -17.10 -10.42 -18.17
CA LYS A 178 -16.98 -9.35 -19.18
C LYS A 178 -15.54 -8.86 -19.35
N PHE A 179 -14.83 -8.59 -18.26
CA PHE A 179 -13.43 -8.17 -18.33
C PHE A 179 -12.51 -9.29 -18.79
N HIS A 180 -12.79 -10.55 -18.45
CA HIS A 180 -12.06 -11.70 -18.95
C HIS A 180 -12.19 -11.83 -20.47
N GLU A 181 -13.41 -11.75 -21.01
CA GLU A 181 -13.70 -11.78 -22.45
C GLU A 181 -13.03 -10.62 -23.20
N ALA A 182 -12.85 -9.48 -22.54
CA ALA A 182 -12.10 -8.34 -23.05
C ALA A 182 -10.57 -8.52 -23.00
N GLY A 183 -10.07 -9.62 -22.42
CA GLY A 183 -8.64 -9.92 -22.26
C GLY A 183 -7.93 -9.05 -21.23
N ILE A 184 -8.63 -8.54 -20.24
CA ILE A 184 -8.09 -7.68 -19.18
C ILE A 184 -7.73 -8.53 -17.97
N HIS A 185 -6.49 -8.40 -17.46
CA HIS A 185 -6.06 -9.09 -16.25
C HIS A 185 -6.84 -8.61 -15.02
N GLN A 186 -7.28 -9.55 -14.19
CA GLN A 186 -8.13 -9.25 -13.04
C GLN A 186 -7.58 -9.87 -11.76
N HIS A 187 -7.59 -9.10 -10.67
CA HIS A 187 -7.29 -9.64 -9.35
C HIS A 187 -8.28 -9.14 -8.29
N MET A 188 -8.51 -9.97 -7.29
CA MET A 188 -9.44 -9.71 -6.20
C MET A 188 -8.75 -9.92 -4.86
N TYR A 189 -9.16 -9.15 -3.86
CA TYR A 189 -8.74 -9.30 -2.47
C TYR A 189 -9.84 -9.95 -1.63
N THR A 190 -9.44 -10.74 -0.64
CA THR A 190 -10.36 -11.33 0.35
C THR A 190 -9.65 -11.59 1.67
N ASN A 191 -10.38 -11.51 2.78
CA ASN A 191 -9.90 -12.01 4.08
C ASN A 191 -10.00 -13.55 4.18
N GLY A 192 -10.62 -14.20 3.21
CA GLY A 192 -10.70 -15.65 3.04
C GLY A 192 -11.69 -16.37 3.96
N THR A 193 -12.30 -15.71 4.92
CA THR A 193 -13.18 -16.38 5.90
C THR A 193 -14.50 -16.88 5.32
N LEU A 194 -14.92 -16.28 4.21
CA LEU A 194 -16.13 -16.65 3.47
C LEU A 194 -15.84 -17.47 2.20
N ALA A 195 -14.57 -17.76 1.92
CA ALA A 195 -14.18 -18.53 0.76
C ALA A 195 -14.59 -20.00 0.92
N THR A 196 -15.51 -20.45 0.07
CA THR A 196 -15.94 -21.84 -0.06
C THR A 196 -15.41 -22.42 -1.37
N GLU A 197 -15.31 -23.74 -1.48
CA GLU A 197 -14.87 -24.38 -2.73
C GLU A 197 -15.80 -24.03 -3.89
N GLU A 198 -17.10 -23.91 -3.64
CA GLU A 198 -18.11 -23.54 -4.64
C GLU A 198 -17.86 -22.15 -5.23
N ASN A 199 -17.70 -21.12 -4.37
CA ASN A 199 -17.49 -19.76 -4.85
C ASN A 199 -16.08 -19.55 -5.44
N LEU A 200 -15.06 -20.26 -4.97
CA LEU A 200 -13.72 -20.27 -5.56
C LEU A 200 -13.71 -20.87 -6.97
N LYS A 201 -14.46 -21.97 -7.16
CA LYS A 201 -14.66 -22.58 -8.46
C LYS A 201 -15.39 -21.64 -9.42
N ALA A 202 -16.50 -21.03 -8.96
CA ALA A 202 -17.26 -20.07 -9.75
C ALA A 202 -16.44 -18.84 -10.18
N LEU A 203 -15.54 -18.33 -9.32
CA LEU A 203 -14.60 -17.27 -9.67
C LEU A 203 -13.61 -17.69 -10.76
N GLY A 204 -13.07 -18.91 -10.69
CA GLY A 204 -12.21 -19.46 -11.74
C GLY A 204 -12.96 -19.64 -13.06
N GLU A 205 -14.19 -20.15 -13.04
CA GLU A 205 -15.05 -20.30 -14.22
C GLU A 205 -15.47 -18.95 -14.82
N ALA A 206 -15.62 -17.91 -14.00
CA ALA A 206 -15.87 -16.54 -14.47
C ALA A 206 -14.61 -15.91 -15.11
N GLY A 207 -13.43 -16.48 -14.89
CA GLY A 207 -12.17 -16.02 -15.48
C GLY A 207 -11.37 -15.05 -14.61
N LEU A 208 -11.50 -15.11 -13.28
CA LEU A 208 -10.63 -14.38 -12.39
C LEU A 208 -9.19 -14.92 -12.51
N ASP A 209 -8.24 -14.05 -12.83
CA ASP A 209 -6.84 -14.45 -13.02
C ASP A 209 -6.08 -14.65 -11.70
N GLU A 210 -6.34 -13.80 -10.70
CA GLU A 210 -5.54 -13.72 -9.49
C GLU A 210 -6.41 -13.45 -8.26
N LEU A 211 -6.24 -14.26 -7.21
CA LEU A 211 -6.90 -14.08 -5.91
C LEU A 211 -5.85 -13.85 -4.81
N ARG A 212 -6.04 -12.80 -4.02
CA ARG A 212 -5.15 -12.38 -2.94
C ARG A 212 -5.83 -12.50 -1.60
N PHE A 213 -5.26 -13.33 -0.74
CA PHE A 213 -5.74 -13.53 0.62
C PHE A 213 -5.05 -12.57 1.59
N ASN A 214 -5.82 -11.79 2.33
CA ASN A 214 -5.31 -11.04 3.48
C ASN A 214 -5.21 -11.97 4.68
N LEU A 215 -4.13 -12.73 4.74
CA LEU A 215 -3.92 -13.75 5.75
C LEU A 215 -3.70 -13.14 7.15
N GLY A 216 -3.19 -11.91 7.23
CA GLY A 216 -3.05 -11.15 8.46
C GLY A 216 -4.38 -10.76 9.11
N ALA A 217 -5.47 -10.67 8.34
CA ALA A 217 -6.80 -10.37 8.88
C ALA A 217 -7.31 -11.43 9.88
N THR A 218 -6.73 -12.64 9.84
CA THR A 218 -7.11 -13.78 10.68
C THR A 218 -5.93 -14.37 11.45
N ASN A 219 -4.79 -13.66 11.49
CA ASN A 219 -3.53 -14.16 12.05
C ASN A 219 -3.24 -15.60 11.60
N ALA A 220 -3.23 -15.79 10.28
CA ALA A 220 -2.95 -17.07 9.63
C ALA A 220 -3.85 -18.23 10.12
N SER A 221 -5.17 -18.01 10.20
CA SER A 221 -6.09 -19.09 10.64
C SER A 221 -6.03 -20.29 9.69
N ASP A 222 -6.16 -21.50 10.23
CA ASP A 222 -6.09 -22.74 9.46
C ASP A 222 -7.17 -22.80 8.37
N LYS A 223 -8.37 -22.30 8.66
CA LYS A 223 -9.47 -22.20 7.69
C LYS A 223 -9.06 -21.41 6.44
N VAL A 224 -8.39 -20.28 6.62
CA VAL A 224 -7.97 -19.43 5.49
C VAL A 224 -6.78 -20.07 4.74
N ILE A 225 -5.86 -20.71 5.43
CA ILE A 225 -4.78 -21.48 4.80
C ILE A 225 -5.35 -22.60 3.91
N GLU A 226 -6.37 -23.32 4.37
CA GLU A 226 -7.07 -24.33 3.58
C GLU A 226 -7.82 -23.74 2.39
N ALA A 227 -8.39 -22.54 2.54
CA ALA A 227 -9.02 -21.81 1.44
C ALA A 227 -8.00 -21.42 0.36
N ILE A 228 -6.77 -21.01 0.74
CA ILE A 228 -5.66 -20.76 -0.21
C ILE A 228 -5.33 -22.03 -1.01
N ALA A 229 -5.17 -23.16 -0.34
CA ALA A 229 -4.90 -24.44 -1.02
C ALA A 229 -6.04 -24.86 -1.96
N THR A 230 -7.30 -24.57 -1.57
CA THR A 230 -8.47 -24.82 -2.41
C THR A 230 -8.53 -23.90 -3.62
N ALA A 231 -8.24 -22.60 -3.44
CA ALA A 231 -8.20 -21.63 -4.52
C ALA A 231 -7.19 -22.01 -5.63
N LYS A 232 -6.06 -22.61 -5.27
CA LYS A 232 -5.05 -23.09 -6.22
C LYS A 232 -5.56 -24.13 -7.22
N LYS A 233 -6.68 -24.80 -6.95
CA LYS A 233 -7.31 -25.76 -7.88
C LYS A 233 -8.05 -25.07 -9.02
N TYR A 234 -8.52 -23.83 -8.83
CA TYR A 234 -9.47 -23.17 -9.72
C TYR A 234 -8.95 -21.85 -10.27
N ILE A 235 -8.07 -21.15 -9.57
CA ILE A 235 -7.59 -19.81 -9.92
C ILE A 235 -6.11 -19.89 -10.28
N LYS A 236 -5.75 -19.25 -11.39
CA LYS A 236 -4.43 -19.38 -11.99
C LYS A 236 -3.30 -18.88 -11.10
N TYR A 237 -3.49 -17.74 -10.45
CA TYR A 237 -2.53 -17.15 -9.53
C TYR A 237 -3.20 -16.94 -8.17
N VAL A 238 -2.60 -17.47 -7.12
CA VAL A 238 -3.09 -17.28 -5.76
C VAL A 238 -1.96 -16.74 -4.90
N GLY A 239 -2.21 -15.62 -4.25
CA GLY A 239 -1.22 -14.96 -3.41
C GLY A 239 -1.75 -14.58 -2.04
N ILE A 240 -0.80 -14.20 -1.19
CA ILE A 240 -1.07 -13.55 0.08
C ILE A 240 -0.73 -12.07 -0.11
N GLU A 241 -1.62 -11.18 0.31
CA GLU A 241 -1.34 -9.76 0.41
C GLU A 241 -1.89 -9.23 1.71
N THR A 242 -1.00 -8.82 2.59
CA THR A 242 -1.35 -8.36 3.93
C THR A 242 -0.32 -7.34 4.42
N PRO A 243 -0.72 -6.37 5.23
CA PRO A 243 0.25 -5.55 5.95
C PRO A 243 1.12 -6.43 6.86
N MET A 244 2.43 -6.20 6.83
CA MET A 244 3.36 -6.87 7.74
C MET A 244 3.25 -6.25 9.11
N THR A 245 2.56 -6.95 10.03
CA THR A 245 2.45 -6.61 11.44
C THR A 245 3.21 -7.64 12.29
N PRO A 246 3.66 -7.29 13.50
CA PRO A 246 4.34 -8.24 14.39
C PRO A 246 3.49 -9.49 14.64
N GLU A 247 2.19 -9.30 14.93
CA GLU A 247 1.28 -10.41 15.22
C GLU A 247 1.12 -11.35 14.01
N TYR A 248 1.01 -10.79 12.81
CA TYR A 248 0.96 -11.62 11.61
C TYR A 248 2.28 -12.33 11.34
N PHE A 249 3.42 -11.65 11.52
CA PHE A 249 4.72 -12.25 11.32
C PHE A 249 4.93 -13.46 12.25
N GLU A 250 4.58 -13.34 13.52
CA GLU A 250 4.65 -14.44 14.49
C GLU A 250 3.74 -15.61 14.08
N ALA A 251 2.47 -15.33 13.74
CA ALA A 251 1.53 -16.35 13.28
C ALA A 251 1.98 -17.01 11.97
N PHE A 252 2.59 -16.25 11.07
CA PHE A 252 3.19 -16.79 9.85
C PHE A 252 4.33 -17.74 10.17
N MET A 253 5.25 -17.35 11.06
CA MET A 253 6.39 -18.19 11.45
C MET A 253 5.97 -19.51 12.08
N GLU A 254 4.92 -19.49 12.91
CA GLU A 254 4.36 -20.70 13.50
C GLU A 254 3.81 -21.67 12.44
N LYS A 255 3.23 -21.16 11.36
CA LYS A 255 2.52 -21.95 10.33
C LYS A 255 3.20 -21.93 8.96
N LYS A 256 4.45 -21.48 8.90
CA LYS A 256 5.21 -21.27 7.65
C LYS A 256 5.11 -22.47 6.71
N ASP A 257 5.44 -23.65 7.19
CA ASP A 257 5.46 -24.85 6.35
C ASP A 257 4.08 -25.22 5.82
N LYS A 258 3.02 -25.04 6.63
CA LYS A 258 1.65 -25.26 6.20
C LYS A 258 1.24 -24.25 5.12
N ILE A 259 1.63 -22.98 5.27
CA ILE A 259 1.36 -21.93 4.29
C ILE A 259 2.10 -22.21 2.98
N LEU A 260 3.39 -22.52 3.03
CA LEU A 260 4.18 -22.84 1.84
C LEU A 260 3.66 -24.08 1.11
N ALA A 261 3.19 -25.09 1.86
CA ALA A 261 2.60 -26.32 1.31
C ALA A 261 1.29 -26.09 0.54
N THR A 262 0.62 -24.94 0.69
CA THR A 262 -0.57 -24.60 -0.11
C THR A 262 -0.26 -24.42 -1.60
N GLY A 263 1.00 -24.21 -1.95
CA GLY A 263 1.42 -23.89 -3.30
C GLY A 263 1.14 -22.45 -3.71
N VAL A 264 0.99 -21.53 -2.75
CA VAL A 264 0.85 -20.09 -2.99
C VAL A 264 1.94 -19.58 -3.93
N ASP A 265 1.59 -18.69 -4.87
CA ASP A 265 2.53 -18.21 -5.89
C ASP A 265 3.38 -17.04 -5.38
N PHE A 266 2.76 -16.12 -4.66
CA PHE A 266 3.44 -14.91 -4.19
C PHE A 266 2.93 -14.44 -2.82
N MET A 267 3.75 -13.64 -2.16
CA MET A 267 3.43 -12.91 -0.94
C MET A 267 3.76 -11.43 -1.17
N ASN A 268 2.74 -10.59 -1.20
CA ASN A 268 2.90 -9.14 -1.22
C ASN A 268 2.90 -8.65 0.22
N CYS A 269 4.07 -8.35 0.73
CA CYS A 269 4.24 -7.79 2.07
C CYS A 269 3.95 -6.30 2.00
N ALA A 270 2.69 -5.92 2.26
CA ALA A 270 2.30 -4.53 2.21
C ALA A 270 2.91 -3.78 3.40
N GLU A 271 3.58 -2.68 3.11
CA GLU A 271 3.93 -1.73 4.16
C GLU A 271 2.65 -1.15 4.73
N LEU A 272 2.51 -1.20 6.05
CA LEU A 272 1.32 -0.70 6.72
C LEU A 272 1.20 0.81 6.50
N HIS A 273 0.08 1.19 5.90
CA HIS A 273 -0.30 2.57 5.73
C HIS A 273 -1.26 2.98 6.83
N LEU A 274 -0.89 4.01 7.58
CA LEU A 274 -1.72 4.60 8.61
C LEU A 274 -2.43 5.84 8.09
N ASN A 275 -3.70 5.98 8.48
CA ASN A 275 -4.55 7.12 8.21
C ASN A 275 -5.35 7.49 9.46
N ASN A 276 -6.23 8.47 9.36
CA ASN A 276 -7.03 8.95 10.50
C ASN A 276 -7.91 7.85 11.13
N ASN A 277 -8.28 6.81 10.39
CA ASN A 277 -9.15 5.76 10.90
C ASN A 277 -8.39 4.73 11.75
N ASN A 278 -7.15 4.39 11.38
CA ASN A 278 -6.42 3.27 11.98
C ASN A 278 -5.19 3.67 12.82
N ILE A 279 -4.70 4.90 12.72
CA ILE A 279 -3.47 5.33 13.39
C ILE A 279 -3.55 5.19 14.91
N TRP A 280 -4.70 5.42 15.49
CA TRP A 280 -4.96 5.32 16.93
C TRP A 280 -4.80 3.90 17.49
N ASN A 281 -4.86 2.89 16.62
CA ASN A 281 -4.64 1.51 17.02
C ASN A 281 -3.14 1.19 17.24
N TYR A 282 -2.25 2.14 16.92
CA TYR A 282 -0.79 2.01 16.97
C TYR A 282 -0.15 3.11 17.78
N GLU A 283 -0.89 3.67 18.75
CA GLU A 283 -0.36 4.65 19.69
C GLU A 283 0.83 4.07 20.47
N GLY A 284 1.92 4.83 20.56
CA GLY A 284 3.17 4.40 21.21
C GLY A 284 4.14 3.62 20.33
N GLU A 285 3.77 3.33 19.09
CA GLU A 285 4.67 2.69 18.12
C GLU A 285 5.60 3.72 17.46
N ASN A 286 6.81 3.29 17.11
CA ASN A 286 7.72 4.11 16.32
C ASN A 286 7.24 4.19 14.88
N MET A 287 7.10 5.41 14.37
CA MET A 287 6.55 5.69 13.04
C MET A 287 7.48 6.58 12.25
N TYR A 288 7.32 6.58 10.94
CA TYR A 288 7.95 7.53 10.03
C TYR A 288 6.98 8.01 8.96
N VAL A 289 7.33 9.10 8.31
CA VAL A 289 6.51 9.77 7.32
C VAL A 289 7.29 9.89 6.02
N TYR A 290 6.68 9.48 4.92
CA TYR A 290 7.22 9.75 3.59
C TYR A 290 6.92 11.19 3.15
N ARG A 291 7.72 11.74 2.21
CA ARG A 291 7.58 13.11 1.68
C ARG A 291 6.20 13.48 1.17
N HIS A 292 5.36 12.52 0.89
CA HIS A 292 4.00 12.69 0.42
C HIS A 292 2.94 12.37 1.49
N GLY A 293 3.37 12.32 2.75
CA GLY A 293 2.46 12.24 3.88
C GLY A 293 2.02 10.84 4.28
N TYR A 294 2.51 9.77 3.63
CA TYR A 294 2.22 8.41 4.10
C TYR A 294 2.97 8.12 5.39
N VAL A 295 2.22 7.64 6.37
CA VAL A 295 2.74 7.27 7.70
C VAL A 295 2.78 5.77 7.82
N SER A 296 3.87 5.25 8.39
CA SER A 296 4.08 3.82 8.54
C SER A 296 4.86 3.52 9.83
N PRO A 297 4.57 2.41 10.54
CA PRO A 297 5.40 1.95 11.62
C PRO A 297 6.76 1.46 11.10
N THR A 298 7.83 1.72 11.85
CA THR A 298 9.20 1.37 11.45
C THR A 298 9.39 -0.13 11.25
N TRP A 299 8.73 -0.94 12.04
CA TRP A 299 8.83 -2.40 11.99
C TRP A 299 8.20 -3.01 10.72
N SER A 300 7.28 -2.32 10.02
CA SER A 300 6.53 -2.93 8.90
C SER A 300 7.44 -3.38 7.76
N ARG A 301 8.32 -2.52 7.25
CA ARG A 301 9.28 -2.90 6.22
C ARG A 301 10.42 -3.77 6.75
N GLU A 302 10.82 -3.61 8.01
CA GLU A 302 11.82 -4.50 8.62
C GLU A 302 11.38 -5.95 8.63
N LEU A 303 10.13 -6.22 9.00
CA LEU A 303 9.56 -7.56 8.96
C LEU A 303 9.47 -8.10 7.53
N THR A 304 9.16 -7.22 6.57
CA THR A 304 9.18 -7.58 5.14
C THR A 304 10.57 -8.05 4.70
N PHE A 305 11.62 -7.28 5.00
CA PHE A 305 12.99 -7.66 4.62
C PHE A 305 13.47 -8.91 5.36
N LYS A 306 13.08 -9.07 6.61
CA LYS A 306 13.36 -10.30 7.38
C LYS A 306 12.72 -11.53 6.72
N LEU A 307 11.46 -11.41 6.27
CA LEU A 307 10.78 -12.46 5.54
C LEU A 307 11.42 -12.74 4.17
N MET A 308 11.78 -11.69 3.43
CA MET A 308 12.46 -11.83 2.13
C MET A 308 13.83 -12.50 2.27
N LYS A 309 14.62 -12.13 3.27
CA LYS A 309 15.90 -12.76 3.56
C LYS A 309 15.74 -14.26 3.84
N MET A 310 14.76 -14.63 4.66
CA MET A 310 14.45 -16.00 4.95
C MET A 310 14.00 -16.76 3.69
N ALA A 311 13.14 -16.16 2.88
CA ALA A 311 12.68 -16.77 1.63
C ALA A 311 13.83 -17.04 0.65
N ASP A 312 14.81 -16.13 0.57
CA ASP A 312 16.01 -16.27 -0.25
C ASP A 312 16.94 -17.36 0.29
N GLU A 313 17.25 -17.34 1.58
CA GLU A 313 18.14 -18.30 2.23
C GLU A 313 17.60 -19.75 2.22
N GLU A 314 16.30 -19.91 2.40
CA GLU A 314 15.62 -21.21 2.38
C GLU A 314 15.18 -21.64 0.98
N GLY A 315 15.33 -20.80 -0.04
CA GLY A 315 15.01 -21.11 -1.44
C GLY A 315 13.52 -21.36 -1.68
N TRP A 316 12.64 -20.52 -1.14
CA TRP A 316 11.19 -20.71 -1.30
C TRP A 316 10.75 -20.60 -2.76
N ASN A 317 9.88 -21.52 -3.18
CA ASN A 317 9.24 -21.43 -4.49
C ASN A 317 8.04 -20.48 -4.50
N VAL A 318 8.24 -19.28 -3.93
CA VAL A 318 7.24 -18.20 -3.77
C VAL A 318 7.92 -16.87 -4.06
N ALA A 319 7.26 -15.98 -4.82
CA ALA A 319 7.77 -14.63 -4.99
C ALA A 319 7.37 -13.77 -3.79
N VAL A 320 8.34 -13.32 -2.98
CA VAL A 320 8.08 -12.44 -1.83
C VAL A 320 8.43 -11.01 -2.20
N HIS A 321 7.48 -10.10 -2.10
CA HIS A 321 7.53 -8.75 -2.65
C HIS A 321 7.36 -7.67 -1.57
N ASP A 322 8.25 -6.66 -1.56
CA ASP A 322 8.14 -5.45 -0.77
C ASP A 322 7.16 -4.46 -1.42
N CYS A 323 5.90 -4.50 -1.00
CA CYS A 323 4.86 -3.58 -1.46
C CYS A 323 4.89 -2.29 -0.61
N SER A 324 5.92 -1.47 -0.78
CA SER A 324 6.14 -0.27 0.02
C SER A 324 5.19 0.88 -0.33
N ASN A 325 4.98 1.78 0.64
CA ASN A 325 4.23 3.03 0.44
C ASN A 325 4.91 3.94 -0.59
N ARG A 326 6.24 3.89 -0.68
CA ARG A 326 7.01 4.57 -1.71
C ARG A 326 6.62 4.13 -3.13
N THR A 327 6.45 2.84 -3.34
CA THR A 327 5.97 2.29 -4.62
C THR A 327 4.56 2.78 -4.95
N LYS A 328 3.69 2.78 -3.95
CA LYS A 328 2.30 3.25 -4.09
C LYS A 328 2.22 4.72 -4.50
N PHE A 329 3.10 5.55 -3.95
CA PHE A 329 3.17 6.97 -4.31
C PHE A 329 3.67 7.22 -5.74
N ALA A 330 4.74 6.56 -6.16
CA ALA A 330 5.24 6.68 -7.52
C ALA A 330 4.18 6.37 -8.57
N ARG A 331 3.28 5.43 -8.25
CA ARG A 331 2.10 5.14 -9.03
C ARG A 331 1.14 6.34 -9.13
N GLY A 332 0.85 7.03 -8.03
CA GLY A 332 -0.03 8.21 -8.02
C GLY A 332 0.46 9.32 -8.94
N LEU A 333 1.76 9.55 -8.99
CA LEU A 333 2.38 10.50 -9.92
C LEU A 333 2.23 10.09 -11.38
N ASN A 334 2.42 8.82 -11.69
CA ASN A 334 2.30 8.30 -13.06
C ASN A 334 0.87 8.31 -13.57
N LEU A 335 -0.11 8.17 -12.69
CA LEU A 335 -1.53 8.21 -13.06
C LEU A 335 -2.01 9.62 -13.41
N LYS A 336 -1.48 10.66 -12.76
CA LYS A 336 -1.78 12.06 -13.11
C LYS A 336 -1.29 12.42 -14.52
N ALA A 337 -0.32 11.72 -15.06
CA ALA A 337 0.19 11.95 -16.41
C ALA A 337 -0.76 11.46 -17.53
N LYS A 338 -1.81 10.71 -17.21
CA LYS A 338 -2.83 10.24 -18.16
C LYS A 338 -4.18 10.90 -17.88
N GLU A 339 -4.22 12.24 -17.90
CA GLU A 339 -5.48 12.98 -17.80
C GLU A 339 -6.43 12.54 -18.92
N GLY A 340 -7.66 12.14 -18.54
CA GLY A 340 -8.72 11.72 -19.45
C GLY A 340 -8.93 10.21 -19.58
N ALA A 341 -8.10 9.36 -19.03
CA ALA A 341 -8.34 7.92 -19.01
C ALA A 341 -9.31 7.56 -17.88
N TRP A 342 -10.54 7.23 -18.23
CA TRP A 342 -11.59 6.86 -17.29
C TRP A 342 -11.20 5.69 -16.35
N PHE A 343 -10.40 4.75 -16.87
CA PHE A 343 -9.84 3.64 -16.12
C PHE A 343 -8.48 3.96 -15.45
N GLY A 344 -7.98 5.18 -15.54
CA GLY A 344 -6.67 5.56 -15.01
C GLY A 344 -6.67 6.01 -13.56
N ALA A 345 -7.83 6.27 -12.98
CA ALA A 345 -7.93 6.75 -11.60
C ALA A 345 -7.85 5.58 -10.63
N SER A 346 -6.69 5.32 -10.11
CA SER A 346 -6.58 4.50 -8.91
C SER A 346 -6.98 5.32 -7.69
N SER A 347 -7.91 4.79 -6.94
CA SER A 347 -8.42 5.34 -5.70
C SER A 347 -7.53 5.14 -4.47
N TYR A 348 -6.25 4.83 -4.64
CA TYR A 348 -5.36 5.00 -3.50
C TYR A 348 -5.22 6.49 -3.28
N GLY A 349 -5.99 6.94 -2.29
CA GLY A 349 -6.26 8.31 -2.01
C GLY A 349 -5.01 9.15 -1.98
N SER A 350 -5.09 10.22 -2.72
CA SER A 350 -4.31 11.43 -2.48
C SER A 350 -4.76 12.13 -1.19
N GLU A 351 -5.54 11.47 -0.36
CA GLU A 351 -5.93 12.00 0.92
C GLU A 351 -4.70 12.02 1.82
N PHE A 352 -4.21 13.21 2.03
CA PHE A 352 -3.26 13.55 3.05
C PHE A 352 -3.92 13.17 4.39
N SER A 353 -3.68 11.96 4.86
CA SER A 353 -4.01 11.65 6.24
C SER A 353 -3.07 12.47 7.11
N ARG A 354 -3.60 13.45 7.82
CA ARG A 354 -2.86 14.24 8.79
C ARG A 354 -2.92 13.48 10.12
N PRO A 355 -1.90 12.67 10.45
CA PRO A 355 -1.90 12.02 11.74
C PRO A 355 -1.74 13.09 12.82
N PRO A 356 -2.30 12.88 14.01
CA PRO A 356 -2.11 13.79 15.12
C PRO A 356 -0.63 13.89 15.49
N PHE A 357 -0.23 15.03 16.04
CA PHE A 357 1.15 15.31 16.40
C PHE A 357 1.77 14.20 17.26
N GLU A 358 1.01 13.65 18.20
CA GLU A 358 1.42 12.58 19.09
C GLU A 358 1.90 11.33 18.34
N ALA A 359 1.39 11.08 17.16
CA ALA A 359 1.82 9.96 16.32
C ALA A 359 3.27 10.13 15.78
N PHE A 360 3.79 11.37 15.77
CA PHE A 360 5.15 11.66 15.34
C PHE A 360 6.18 11.62 16.50
N LEU A 361 5.74 11.71 17.74
CA LEU A 361 6.63 11.70 18.89
C LEU A 361 7.55 10.46 18.93
N PRO A 362 7.07 9.24 18.65
CA PRO A 362 7.94 8.07 18.62
C PRO A 362 9.04 8.18 17.55
N ILE A 363 8.73 8.75 16.38
CA ILE A 363 9.72 8.96 15.29
C ILE A 363 10.88 9.82 15.79
N LEU A 364 10.56 10.89 16.51
CA LEU A 364 11.54 11.82 17.03
C LEU A 364 12.38 11.26 18.17
N GLN A 365 11.94 10.15 18.77
CA GLN A 365 12.63 9.41 19.82
C GLN A 365 13.43 8.22 19.28
N ASP A 366 13.19 7.82 18.03
CA ASP A 366 13.89 6.70 17.40
C ASP A 366 15.33 7.11 17.06
N GLU A 367 16.31 6.50 17.75
CA GLU A 367 17.75 6.73 17.54
C GLU A 367 18.23 6.41 16.12
N SER A 368 17.44 5.66 15.32
CA SER A 368 17.75 5.39 13.93
C SER A 368 17.55 6.61 13.01
N PHE A 369 16.81 7.62 13.46
CA PHE A 369 16.72 8.92 12.79
C PHE A 369 17.91 9.77 13.21
N GLN A 370 18.91 9.89 12.35
CA GLN A 370 20.02 10.82 12.56
C GLN A 370 19.54 12.23 12.23
N PHE A 371 19.02 12.92 13.24
CA PHE A 371 18.92 14.37 13.18
C PHE A 371 20.31 14.97 13.39
N LEU A 372 20.54 16.17 12.82
CA LEU A 372 21.72 16.94 13.15
C LEU A 372 21.71 17.27 14.64
N GLU A 373 22.79 16.97 15.33
CA GLU A 373 23.06 17.53 16.64
C GLU A 373 23.23 19.05 16.55
N GLU A 374 22.90 19.80 17.62
CA GLU A 374 22.98 21.28 17.57
C GLU A 374 24.37 21.78 17.17
N GLU A 375 25.43 21.01 17.48
CA GLU A 375 26.82 21.29 17.14
C GLU A 375 27.17 21.12 15.66
N GLU A 376 26.34 20.39 14.91
CA GLU A 376 26.51 20.15 13.48
C GLU A 376 25.72 21.13 12.58
N LEU A 377 24.95 22.04 13.19
CA LEU A 377 24.14 22.99 12.44
C LEU A 377 25.02 23.99 11.69
N PRO A 378 24.68 24.33 10.44
CA PRO A 378 25.44 25.32 9.67
C PRO A 378 25.56 26.66 10.42
N GLU A 379 26.71 27.34 10.27
CA GLU A 379 26.91 28.66 10.86
C GLU A 379 25.83 29.62 10.36
N GLY A 380 25.12 30.28 11.29
CA GLY A 380 23.99 31.15 10.97
C GLY A 380 22.62 30.47 10.91
N TYR A 381 22.55 29.17 11.11
CA TYR A 381 21.27 28.46 11.23
C TYR A 381 20.52 28.90 12.51
N ARG A 382 19.27 29.30 12.34
CA ARG A 382 18.39 29.65 13.47
C ARG A 382 17.13 28.80 13.45
N PRO A 383 16.90 27.99 14.48
CA PRO A 383 15.69 27.19 14.60
C PRO A 383 14.44 28.07 14.45
N GLY A 384 13.54 27.70 13.56
CA GLY A 384 12.29 28.41 13.31
C GLY A 384 12.34 29.51 12.26
N GLU A 385 13.50 29.94 11.75
CA GLU A 385 13.57 30.95 10.68
C GLU A 385 13.08 30.44 9.32
N LEU A 386 13.03 29.11 9.13
CA LEU A 386 12.51 28.51 7.92
C LEU A 386 10.97 28.55 7.81
N PHE A 387 10.27 28.93 8.88
CA PHE A 387 8.83 28.74 9.03
C PHE A 387 8.04 30.05 9.16
N PHE A 388 8.71 31.21 9.23
CA PHE A 388 8.06 32.52 9.34
C PHE A 388 8.53 33.53 8.30
#